data_c3cc048f1d09b494f401d007680424f7
#
_entry.id   c3cc048f1d09b494f401d007680424f7
#
_cell.length_a   1.000
_cell.length_b   1.000
_cell.length_c   1.000
_cell.angle_alpha   90.00
_cell.angle_beta   90.00
_cell.angle_gamma   90.00
#
_symmetry.space_group_name_H-M   'P 1'
#
loop_
_entity.id
_entity.type
_entity.pdbx_description
1 polymer ?
#
loop_
_entity_poly.entity_id
_entity_poly.type
_entity_poly.pdbx_seq_one_letter_code
_entity_poly.pdbx_strand_id
1 'polypeptide(L)'
;MSHFLIIDLPGGNDTDLLQAALLGGHTFTFLSSDLEVYTSQSLVKAYLEKAREVIHIPGFDYEEVQARVLELNSRVPIDAVLCLIDIRLTEAARLAKKLGLRYLNPESASLLRDKFKVRERLDLFGLRQPKHLLATSSAELKAAVEQLGLPVLIKPVDGYGSQNIIVLESPEDLEPWISPLERILPSHADYGLGVKANDRLLVERYMKGDFLGCDTFTINGQHTLLGVNEKLMFPPPSFAIKGGCFWPNDPRRDVLEAYIFPILDAVGFDLGATHIELMMTDEGPQLIEINPRLVNQEVCLDG
;
A
#
# COMPACT_ATOMS: atom_id res chain seq x y z
N MET A 1 4.85 -18.47 -23.73
CA MET A 1 3.98 -17.26 -23.81
C MET A 1 2.92 -17.44 -22.74
N SER A 2 2.88 -16.55 -21.76
CA SER A 2 1.91 -16.60 -20.65
C SER A 2 0.81 -15.55 -20.87
N HIS A 3 -0.32 -15.74 -20.20
CA HIS A 3 -1.42 -14.79 -20.20
C HIS A 3 -1.65 -14.24 -18.78
N PHE A 4 -1.60 -12.91 -18.62
CA PHE A 4 -1.71 -12.23 -17.35
C PHE A 4 -3.07 -11.56 -17.18
N LEU A 5 -3.66 -11.67 -15.99
CA LEU A 5 -4.73 -10.78 -15.55
C LEU A 5 -4.11 -9.58 -14.84
N ILE A 6 -4.24 -8.39 -15.40
CA ILE A 6 -3.75 -7.13 -14.84
C ILE A 6 -4.94 -6.36 -14.29
N ILE A 7 -4.88 -6.02 -12.99
CA ILE A 7 -5.95 -5.33 -12.27
C ILE A 7 -5.50 -3.92 -11.96
N ASP A 8 -6.12 -2.95 -12.63
CA ASP A 8 -5.84 -1.52 -12.48
C ASP A 8 -4.33 -1.16 -12.62
N LEU A 9 -3.99 0.11 -12.73
CA LEU A 9 -2.61 0.60 -12.83
C LEU A 9 -2.34 1.70 -11.81
N PRO A 10 -1.12 1.80 -11.24
CA PRO A 10 -0.73 2.88 -10.35
C PRO A 10 -0.90 4.25 -11.03
N GLY A 11 -1.46 5.22 -10.27
CA GLY A 11 -1.61 6.59 -10.74
C GLY A 11 -2.48 6.79 -11.99
N GLY A 12 -3.07 5.72 -12.54
CA GLY A 12 -3.88 5.76 -13.76
C GLY A 12 -3.11 5.94 -15.07
N ASN A 13 -1.79 6.15 -15.02
CA ASN A 13 -0.95 6.44 -16.18
C ASN A 13 0.35 5.61 -16.27
N ASP A 14 0.64 4.80 -15.27
CA ASP A 14 1.80 3.91 -15.26
C ASP A 14 1.58 2.75 -16.24
N THR A 15 2.41 2.68 -17.28
CA THR A 15 2.32 1.67 -18.35
C THR A 15 3.40 0.60 -18.26
N ASP A 16 4.29 0.66 -17.29
CA ASP A 16 5.48 -0.21 -17.21
C ASP A 16 5.10 -1.69 -17.17
N LEU A 17 4.07 -2.03 -16.40
CA LEU A 17 3.59 -3.41 -16.32
C LEU A 17 3.03 -3.93 -17.66
N LEU A 18 2.25 -3.09 -18.37
CA LEU A 18 1.70 -3.43 -19.68
C LEU A 18 2.83 -3.58 -20.73
N GLN A 19 3.78 -2.65 -20.69
CA GLN A 19 4.94 -2.66 -21.56
C GLN A 19 5.81 -3.90 -21.30
N ALA A 20 6.13 -4.20 -20.05
CA ALA A 20 6.94 -5.35 -19.67
C ALA A 20 6.28 -6.68 -20.12
N ALA A 21 4.97 -6.81 -19.95
CA ALA A 21 4.24 -7.99 -20.43
C ALA A 21 4.39 -8.18 -21.94
N LEU A 22 4.19 -7.12 -22.72
CA LEU A 22 4.29 -7.18 -24.19
C LEU A 22 5.74 -7.40 -24.68
N LEU A 23 6.72 -6.73 -24.08
CA LEU A 23 8.14 -6.92 -24.41
C LEU A 23 8.61 -8.34 -24.07
N GLY A 24 8.07 -8.95 -23.03
CA GLY A 24 8.31 -10.34 -22.64
C GLY A 24 7.61 -11.36 -23.56
N GLY A 25 6.87 -10.90 -24.58
CA GLY A 25 6.11 -11.78 -25.49
C GLY A 25 4.90 -12.44 -24.82
N HIS A 26 4.37 -11.82 -23.73
CA HIS A 26 3.18 -12.28 -23.04
C HIS A 26 1.91 -11.57 -23.55
N THR A 27 0.76 -12.12 -23.25
CA THR A 27 -0.54 -11.49 -23.48
C THR A 27 -1.19 -11.13 -22.15
N PHE A 28 -2.12 -10.18 -22.16
CA PHE A 28 -2.82 -9.81 -20.95
C PHE A 28 -4.30 -9.50 -21.19
N THR A 29 -5.10 -9.67 -20.14
CA THR A 29 -6.42 -9.08 -19.98
C THR A 29 -6.33 -8.00 -18.92
N PHE A 30 -6.93 -6.86 -19.18
CA PHE A 30 -7.00 -5.74 -18.24
C PHE A 30 -8.37 -5.67 -17.58
N LEU A 31 -8.42 -5.54 -16.26
CA LEU A 31 -9.64 -5.45 -15.46
C LEU A 31 -9.64 -4.15 -14.65
N SER A 32 -10.74 -3.38 -14.75
CA SER A 32 -10.92 -2.15 -13.98
C SER A 32 -12.38 -1.88 -13.64
N SER A 33 -12.61 -1.12 -12.58
CA SER A 33 -13.91 -0.55 -12.22
C SER A 33 -14.19 0.79 -12.91
N ASP A 34 -13.15 1.46 -13.41
CA ASP A 34 -13.26 2.75 -14.09
C ASP A 34 -12.27 2.81 -15.26
N LEU A 35 -12.75 2.52 -16.45
CA LEU A 35 -11.92 2.55 -17.65
C LEU A 35 -11.66 3.98 -18.16
N GLU A 36 -12.44 4.98 -17.76
CA GLU A 36 -12.27 6.34 -18.22
C GLU A 36 -10.94 6.93 -17.68
N VAL A 37 -10.57 6.61 -16.45
CA VAL A 37 -9.28 6.96 -15.85
C VAL A 37 -8.12 6.57 -16.76
N TYR A 38 -8.19 5.40 -17.37
CA TYR A 38 -7.12 4.84 -18.21
C TYR A 38 -7.24 5.27 -19.68
N THR A 39 -8.43 5.25 -20.24
CA THR A 39 -8.63 5.55 -21.67
C THR A 39 -8.57 7.03 -22.00
N SER A 40 -8.68 7.91 -21.01
CA SER A 40 -8.40 9.35 -21.15
C SER A 40 -6.91 9.64 -21.40
N GLN A 41 -6.02 8.71 -21.03
CA GLN A 41 -4.58 8.80 -21.22
C GLN A 41 -4.19 8.13 -22.53
N SER A 42 -3.73 8.89 -23.53
CA SER A 42 -3.45 8.38 -24.88
C SER A 42 -2.47 7.23 -24.91
N LEU A 43 -1.42 7.26 -24.06
CA LEU A 43 -0.42 6.21 -23.98
C LEU A 43 -1.01 4.92 -23.39
N VAL A 44 -1.73 5.02 -22.27
CA VAL A 44 -2.39 3.86 -21.63
C VAL A 44 -3.39 3.23 -22.60
N LYS A 45 -4.23 4.06 -23.23
CA LYS A 45 -5.18 3.60 -24.25
C LYS A 45 -4.51 2.79 -25.35
N ALA A 46 -3.37 3.27 -25.90
CA ALA A 46 -2.64 2.57 -26.93
C ALA A 46 -2.09 1.19 -26.47
N TYR A 47 -1.79 1.03 -25.19
CA TYR A 47 -1.44 -0.28 -24.62
C TYR A 47 -2.69 -1.15 -24.40
N LEU A 48 -3.80 -0.59 -23.92
CA LEU A 48 -5.04 -1.34 -23.71
C LEU A 48 -5.63 -1.87 -25.02
N GLU A 49 -5.41 -1.19 -26.15
CA GLU A 49 -5.78 -1.68 -27.48
C GLU A 49 -5.04 -2.96 -27.88
N LYS A 50 -3.92 -3.28 -27.21
CA LYS A 50 -3.15 -4.53 -27.39
C LYS A 50 -3.56 -5.63 -26.40
N ALA A 51 -4.42 -5.32 -25.45
CA ALA A 51 -4.97 -6.31 -24.54
C ALA A 51 -5.79 -7.35 -25.30
N ARG A 52 -5.74 -8.59 -24.86
CA ARG A 52 -6.61 -9.64 -25.41
C ARG A 52 -8.08 -9.38 -25.12
N GLU A 53 -8.34 -8.84 -23.95
CA GLU A 53 -9.65 -8.40 -23.49
C GLU A 53 -9.50 -7.27 -22.47
N VAL A 54 -10.45 -6.32 -22.48
CA VAL A 54 -10.59 -5.30 -21.45
C VAL A 54 -11.91 -5.53 -20.75
N ILE A 55 -11.88 -5.77 -19.45
CA ILE A 55 -13.04 -6.05 -18.61
C ILE A 55 -13.33 -4.82 -17.77
N HIS A 56 -14.57 -4.31 -17.89
CA HIS A 56 -15.05 -3.20 -17.08
C HIS A 56 -16.20 -3.68 -16.18
N ILE A 57 -16.00 -3.56 -14.87
CA ILE A 57 -17.00 -3.89 -13.85
C ILE A 57 -17.15 -2.70 -12.92
N PRO A 58 -18.13 -1.81 -13.19
CA PRO A 58 -18.37 -0.63 -12.34
C PRO A 58 -18.59 -1.01 -10.89
N GLY A 59 -17.94 -0.27 -9.97
CA GLY A 59 -18.02 -0.55 -8.54
C GLY A 59 -17.21 -1.74 -8.06
N PHE A 60 -16.61 -2.52 -8.96
CA PHE A 60 -15.77 -3.70 -8.66
C PHE A 60 -16.45 -4.71 -7.71
N ASP A 61 -17.73 -5.04 -7.97
CA ASP A 61 -18.39 -6.09 -7.20
C ASP A 61 -17.60 -7.40 -7.32
N TYR A 62 -17.14 -7.92 -6.18
CA TYR A 62 -16.21 -9.05 -6.17
C TYR A 62 -16.79 -10.33 -6.74
N GLU A 63 -18.07 -10.59 -6.52
CA GLU A 63 -18.72 -11.82 -7.02
C GLU A 63 -18.85 -11.74 -8.55
N GLU A 64 -19.19 -10.58 -9.09
CA GLU A 64 -19.23 -10.33 -10.53
C GLU A 64 -17.82 -10.44 -11.14
N VAL A 65 -16.83 -9.80 -10.53
CA VAL A 65 -15.41 -9.90 -10.92
C VAL A 65 -14.96 -11.35 -10.96
N GLN A 66 -15.22 -12.11 -9.88
CA GLN A 66 -14.87 -13.53 -9.81
C GLN A 66 -15.52 -14.35 -10.91
N ALA A 67 -16.82 -14.19 -11.11
CA ALA A 67 -17.56 -14.91 -12.14
C ALA A 67 -16.99 -14.63 -13.55
N ARG A 68 -16.72 -13.36 -13.85
CA ARG A 68 -16.17 -12.93 -15.14
C ARG A 68 -14.74 -13.44 -15.37
N VAL A 69 -13.90 -13.42 -14.32
CA VAL A 69 -12.53 -13.93 -14.40
C VAL A 69 -12.50 -15.44 -14.55
N LEU A 70 -13.39 -16.19 -13.87
CA LEU A 70 -13.50 -17.64 -14.05
C LEU A 70 -13.99 -18.01 -15.46
N GLU A 71 -14.95 -17.27 -16.00
CA GLU A 71 -15.40 -17.44 -17.39
C GLU A 71 -14.24 -17.20 -18.37
N LEU A 72 -13.49 -16.10 -18.19
CA LEU A 72 -12.29 -15.82 -18.98
C LEU A 72 -11.29 -16.99 -18.90
N ASN A 73 -10.95 -17.43 -17.68
CA ASN A 73 -9.98 -18.48 -17.46
C ASN A 73 -10.38 -19.82 -18.12
N SER A 74 -11.67 -20.09 -18.27
CA SER A 74 -12.15 -21.30 -18.97
C SER A 74 -11.87 -21.27 -20.48
N ARG A 75 -11.77 -20.07 -21.09
CA ARG A 75 -11.50 -19.84 -22.51
C ARG A 75 -10.03 -19.53 -22.77
N VAL A 76 -9.42 -18.82 -21.86
CA VAL A 76 -8.05 -18.32 -21.93
C VAL A 76 -7.41 -18.53 -20.56
N PRO A 77 -6.65 -19.62 -20.37
CA PRO A 77 -5.98 -19.89 -19.10
C PRO A 77 -5.14 -18.69 -18.65
N ILE A 78 -5.36 -18.27 -17.41
CA ILE A 78 -4.60 -17.19 -16.77
C ILE A 78 -3.40 -17.83 -16.04
N ASP A 79 -2.19 -17.37 -16.34
CA ASP A 79 -0.96 -17.88 -15.73
C ASP A 79 -0.54 -17.08 -14.50
N ALA A 80 -0.91 -15.78 -14.40
CA ALA A 80 -0.66 -14.96 -13.23
C ALA A 80 -1.67 -13.82 -13.11
N VAL A 81 -1.93 -13.40 -11.85
CA VAL A 81 -2.63 -12.17 -11.51
C VAL A 81 -1.57 -11.14 -11.14
N LEU A 82 -1.66 -9.92 -11.70
CA LEU A 82 -0.76 -8.81 -11.43
C LEU A 82 -1.59 -7.61 -10.98
N CYS A 83 -1.27 -7.08 -9.80
CA CYS A 83 -1.91 -5.90 -9.22
C CYS A 83 -0.86 -5.13 -8.45
N LEU A 84 -0.62 -3.87 -8.83
CA LEU A 84 0.38 -2.99 -8.22
C LEU A 84 -0.27 -1.84 -7.42
N ILE A 85 -1.59 -1.89 -7.21
CA ILE A 85 -2.30 -0.89 -6.42
C ILE A 85 -2.84 -1.49 -5.12
N ASP A 86 -2.59 -0.78 -4.03
CA ASP A 86 -2.89 -1.27 -2.69
C ASP A 86 -4.39 -1.50 -2.47
N ILE A 87 -5.25 -0.66 -3.06
CA ILE A 87 -6.71 -0.73 -2.89
C ILE A 87 -7.37 -1.97 -3.51
N ARG A 88 -6.67 -2.72 -4.39
CA ARG A 88 -7.17 -3.97 -5.02
C ARG A 88 -6.41 -5.22 -4.58
N LEU A 89 -5.48 -5.07 -3.65
CA LEU A 89 -4.61 -6.15 -3.21
C LEU A 89 -5.38 -7.37 -2.69
N THR A 90 -6.37 -7.13 -1.85
CA THR A 90 -7.19 -8.20 -1.24
C THR A 90 -7.97 -8.99 -2.29
N GLU A 91 -8.59 -8.28 -3.22
CA GLU A 91 -9.36 -8.88 -4.32
C GLU A 91 -8.46 -9.66 -5.27
N ALA A 92 -7.29 -9.11 -5.61
CA ALA A 92 -6.29 -9.79 -6.44
C ALA A 92 -5.80 -11.09 -5.80
N ALA A 93 -5.49 -11.06 -4.49
CA ALA A 93 -5.07 -12.23 -3.74
C ALA A 93 -6.16 -13.32 -3.67
N ARG A 94 -7.42 -12.92 -3.44
CA ARG A 94 -8.57 -13.84 -3.44
C ARG A 94 -8.80 -14.47 -4.82
N LEU A 95 -8.70 -13.69 -5.91
CA LEU A 95 -8.82 -14.18 -7.28
C LEU A 95 -7.70 -15.17 -7.61
N ALA A 96 -6.45 -14.82 -7.32
CA ALA A 96 -5.32 -15.71 -7.56
C ALA A 96 -5.48 -17.05 -6.82
N LYS A 97 -5.88 -17.01 -5.53
CA LYS A 97 -6.20 -18.23 -4.76
C LYS A 97 -7.31 -19.06 -5.42
N LYS A 98 -8.36 -18.40 -5.92
CA LYS A 98 -9.48 -19.07 -6.60
C LYS A 98 -9.07 -19.74 -7.90
N LEU A 99 -8.11 -19.15 -8.61
CA LEU A 99 -7.53 -19.67 -9.85
C LEU A 99 -6.43 -20.74 -9.59
N GLY A 100 -6.05 -20.99 -8.34
CA GLY A 100 -4.94 -21.86 -7.99
C GLY A 100 -3.56 -21.31 -8.37
N LEU A 101 -3.45 -20.00 -8.50
CA LEU A 101 -2.21 -19.30 -8.88
C LEU A 101 -1.42 -18.86 -7.65
N ARG A 102 -0.11 -18.76 -7.82
CA ARG A 102 0.78 -18.20 -6.78
C ARG A 102 0.59 -16.68 -6.71
N TYR A 103 0.33 -16.22 -5.52
CA TYR A 103 0.20 -14.80 -5.17
C TYR A 103 0.38 -14.65 -3.67
N LEU A 104 0.48 -13.41 -3.17
CA LEU A 104 0.44 -13.14 -1.75
C LEU A 104 -0.77 -13.79 -1.08
N ASN A 105 -0.58 -14.40 0.09
CA ASN A 105 -1.65 -14.99 0.88
C ASN A 105 -2.79 -13.98 1.12
N PRO A 106 -4.07 -14.33 0.85
CA PRO A 106 -5.21 -13.43 1.04
C PRO A 106 -5.39 -12.91 2.47
N GLU A 107 -4.99 -13.67 3.48
CA GLU A 107 -5.06 -13.23 4.87
C GLU A 107 -4.04 -12.12 5.14
N SER A 108 -2.80 -12.31 4.65
CA SER A 108 -1.76 -11.29 4.69
C SER A 108 -2.17 -10.05 3.87
N ALA A 109 -2.67 -10.23 2.65
CA ALA A 109 -3.15 -9.14 1.81
C ALA A 109 -4.23 -8.28 2.51
N SER A 110 -5.20 -8.94 3.16
CA SER A 110 -6.25 -8.25 3.92
C SER A 110 -5.71 -7.55 5.17
N LEU A 111 -4.75 -8.18 5.87
CA LEU A 111 -4.11 -7.61 7.05
C LEU A 111 -3.35 -6.32 6.69
N LEU A 112 -2.56 -6.35 5.62
CA LEU A 112 -1.74 -5.22 5.17
C LEU A 112 -2.55 -4.00 4.73
N ARG A 113 -3.83 -4.19 4.37
CA ARG A 113 -4.73 -3.08 4.04
C ARG A 113 -5.25 -2.31 5.28
N ASP A 114 -5.05 -2.81 6.47
CA ASP A 114 -5.50 -2.19 7.72
C ASP A 114 -4.29 -1.94 8.64
N LYS A 115 -3.81 -0.70 8.67
CA LYS A 115 -2.63 -0.31 9.47
C LYS A 115 -2.80 -0.62 10.96
N PHE A 116 -4.03 -0.48 11.50
CA PHE A 116 -4.27 -0.80 12.91
C PHE A 116 -4.18 -2.31 13.16
N LYS A 117 -4.72 -3.15 12.28
CA LYS A 117 -4.57 -4.61 12.40
C LYS A 117 -3.11 -5.05 12.27
N VAL A 118 -2.31 -4.37 11.43
CA VAL A 118 -0.87 -4.59 11.41
C VAL A 118 -0.26 -4.29 12.77
N ARG A 119 -0.60 -3.15 13.38
CA ARG A 119 -0.12 -2.80 14.73
C ARG A 119 -0.49 -3.85 15.78
N GLU A 120 -1.76 -4.29 15.81
CA GLU A 120 -2.23 -5.35 16.71
C GLU A 120 -1.44 -6.66 16.49
N ARG A 121 -1.18 -7.01 15.22
CA ARG A 121 -0.40 -8.20 14.88
C ARG A 121 1.03 -8.11 15.42
N LEU A 122 1.68 -6.96 15.28
CA LEU A 122 3.05 -6.75 15.77
C LEU A 122 3.11 -6.77 17.30
N ASP A 123 2.08 -6.27 18.00
CA ASP A 123 1.97 -6.37 19.46
C ASP A 123 1.89 -7.83 19.93
N LEU A 124 1.11 -8.68 19.23
CA LEU A 124 1.02 -10.11 19.54
C LEU A 124 2.37 -10.82 19.43
N PHE A 125 3.26 -10.36 18.55
CA PHE A 125 4.60 -10.90 18.38
C PHE A 125 5.67 -10.18 19.23
N GLY A 126 5.26 -9.18 20.04
CA GLY A 126 6.18 -8.40 20.85
C GLY A 126 7.18 -7.57 20.05
N LEU A 127 6.84 -7.22 18.79
CA LEU A 127 7.72 -6.47 17.92
C LEU A 127 7.62 -4.98 18.21
N ARG A 128 8.79 -4.31 18.18
CA ARG A 128 8.86 -2.88 18.45
C ARG A 128 8.14 -2.07 17.38
N GLN A 129 7.36 -1.10 17.81
CA GLN A 129 6.60 -0.20 16.97
C GLN A 129 6.17 1.05 17.75
N PRO A 130 5.69 2.13 17.10
CA PRO A 130 5.19 3.29 17.82
C PRO A 130 3.97 2.92 18.68
N LYS A 131 3.83 3.58 19.83
CA LYS A 131 2.57 3.49 20.63
C LYS A 131 1.42 3.99 19.78
N HIS A 132 0.31 3.26 19.80
CA HIS A 132 -0.82 3.50 18.91
C HIS A 132 -2.15 3.19 19.58
N LEU A 133 -3.20 3.81 19.09
CA LEU A 133 -4.59 3.59 19.51
C LEU A 133 -5.51 3.73 18.29
N LEU A 134 -6.68 3.09 18.36
CA LEU A 134 -7.74 3.24 17.37
C LEU A 134 -8.73 4.30 17.86
N ALA A 135 -9.25 5.11 16.94
CA ALA A 135 -10.37 5.99 17.17
C ALA A 135 -11.43 5.84 16.07
N THR A 136 -12.67 5.69 16.47
CA THR A 136 -13.86 5.58 15.60
C THR A 136 -14.88 6.69 15.87
N SER A 137 -14.57 7.56 16.81
CA SER A 137 -15.38 8.72 17.18
C SER A 137 -14.51 9.86 17.69
N SER A 138 -15.06 11.08 17.71
CA SER A 138 -14.37 12.26 18.24
C SER A 138 -14.01 12.10 19.73
N ALA A 139 -14.85 11.42 20.50
CA ALA A 139 -14.58 11.15 21.91
C ALA A 139 -13.38 10.20 22.08
N GLU A 140 -13.33 9.12 21.29
CA GLU A 140 -12.19 8.19 21.29
C GLU A 140 -10.91 8.86 20.79
N LEU A 141 -11.02 9.75 19.80
CA LEU A 141 -9.88 10.51 19.30
C LEU A 141 -9.28 11.40 20.40
N LYS A 142 -10.11 12.16 21.13
CA LYS A 142 -9.67 12.98 22.27
C LYS A 142 -8.97 12.12 23.33
N ALA A 143 -9.60 11.02 23.72
CA ALA A 143 -9.04 10.09 24.70
C ALA A 143 -7.70 9.48 24.23
N ALA A 144 -7.59 9.12 22.96
CA ALA A 144 -6.35 8.58 22.40
C ALA A 144 -5.21 9.60 22.41
N VAL A 145 -5.49 10.86 22.04
CA VAL A 145 -4.50 11.95 22.10
C VAL A 145 -4.04 12.21 23.54
N GLU A 146 -4.97 12.27 24.49
CA GLU A 146 -4.64 12.44 25.90
C GLU A 146 -3.80 11.28 26.45
N GLN A 147 -4.13 10.04 26.09
CA GLN A 147 -3.43 8.84 26.56
C GLN A 147 -2.03 8.72 25.97
N LEU A 148 -1.85 9.01 24.67
CA LEU A 148 -0.54 8.92 24.02
C LEU A 148 0.37 10.10 24.37
N GLY A 149 -0.22 11.26 24.65
CA GLY A 149 0.50 12.51 24.81
C GLY A 149 1.03 13.07 23.50
N LEU A 150 1.08 14.39 23.40
CA LEU A 150 1.56 15.10 22.20
C LEU A 150 3.09 15.03 22.07
N PRO A 151 3.64 15.09 20.85
CA PRO A 151 2.93 15.13 19.57
C PRO A 151 2.42 13.76 19.12
N VAL A 152 1.30 13.73 18.38
CA VAL A 152 0.73 12.52 17.76
C VAL A 152 0.51 12.70 16.27
N LEU A 153 0.51 11.59 15.54
CA LEU A 153 0.12 11.50 14.14
C LEU A 153 -1.21 10.76 14.04
N ILE A 154 -2.14 11.30 13.27
CA ILE A 154 -3.46 10.72 13.00
C ILE A 154 -3.58 10.44 11.52
N LYS A 155 -4.02 9.23 11.16
CA LYS A 155 -4.19 8.80 9.77
C LYS A 155 -5.33 7.78 9.64
N PRO A 156 -6.00 7.68 8.47
CA PRO A 156 -6.94 6.58 8.20
C PRO A 156 -6.24 5.21 8.28
N VAL A 157 -6.94 4.20 8.80
CA VAL A 157 -6.36 2.85 8.91
C VAL A 157 -6.05 2.21 7.56
N ASP A 158 -6.80 2.54 6.52
CA ASP A 158 -6.71 2.00 5.16
C ASP A 158 -6.26 3.03 4.11
N GLY A 159 -5.80 4.22 4.56
CA GLY A 159 -5.30 5.29 3.70
C GLY A 159 -4.10 4.87 2.85
N TYR A 160 -3.93 5.53 1.70
CA TYR A 160 -2.75 5.41 0.85
C TYR A 160 -2.37 6.78 0.26
N GLY A 161 -1.14 6.90 -0.27
CA GLY A 161 -0.68 8.14 -0.90
C GLY A 161 -0.56 9.33 0.05
N SER A 162 -0.29 9.09 1.33
CA SER A 162 -0.15 10.13 2.39
C SER A 162 -1.38 11.05 2.54
N GLN A 163 -2.56 10.58 2.13
CA GLN A 163 -3.79 11.36 2.24
C GLN A 163 -4.34 11.36 3.68
N ASN A 164 -4.88 12.52 4.07
CA ASN A 164 -5.55 12.70 5.36
C ASN A 164 -4.66 12.38 6.59
N ILE A 165 -3.36 12.69 6.49
CA ILE A 165 -2.42 12.58 7.61
C ILE A 165 -2.36 13.93 8.33
N ILE A 166 -2.49 13.90 9.65
CA ILE A 166 -2.47 15.08 10.52
C ILE A 166 -1.47 14.86 11.63
N VAL A 167 -0.64 15.86 11.92
CA VAL A 167 0.20 15.89 13.13
C VAL A 167 -0.37 16.94 14.06
N LEU A 168 -0.63 16.53 15.31
CA LEU A 168 -1.00 17.43 16.39
C LEU A 168 0.19 17.63 17.31
N GLU A 169 0.64 18.86 17.42
CA GLU A 169 1.76 19.24 18.28
C GLU A 169 1.30 19.89 19.58
N SER A 170 0.10 20.49 19.59
CA SER A 170 -0.50 21.16 20.73
C SER A 170 -1.97 20.75 20.96
N PRO A 171 -2.51 20.87 22.20
CA PRO A 171 -3.93 20.58 22.45
C PRO A 171 -4.88 21.50 21.66
N GLU A 172 -4.47 22.73 21.37
CA GLU A 172 -5.21 23.71 20.61
C GLU A 172 -5.42 23.29 19.16
N ASP A 173 -4.49 22.46 18.61
CA ASP A 173 -4.59 21.93 17.26
C ASP A 173 -5.72 20.91 17.10
N LEU A 174 -6.18 20.30 18.19
CA LEU A 174 -7.19 19.25 18.15
C LEU A 174 -8.58 19.78 17.81
N GLU A 175 -9.02 20.86 18.46
CA GLU A 175 -10.37 21.41 18.25
C GLU A 175 -10.68 21.81 16.81
N PRO A 176 -9.79 22.52 16.09
CA PRO A 176 -10.01 22.81 14.67
C PRO A 176 -10.15 21.56 13.79
N TRP A 177 -9.54 20.43 14.19
CA TRP A 177 -9.55 19.20 13.43
C TRP A 177 -10.71 18.25 13.78
N ILE A 178 -11.31 18.35 14.94
CA ILE A 178 -12.46 17.51 15.32
C ILE A 178 -13.60 17.68 14.32
N SER A 179 -14.01 18.91 14.03
CA SER A 179 -15.10 19.17 13.09
C SER A 179 -14.77 18.77 11.63
N PRO A 180 -13.57 19.00 11.09
CA PRO A 180 -13.16 18.40 9.84
C PRO A 180 -13.09 16.87 9.88
N LEU A 181 -12.57 16.27 10.95
CA LEU A 181 -12.51 14.82 11.12
C LEU A 181 -13.89 14.19 11.21
N GLU A 182 -14.85 14.81 11.90
CA GLU A 182 -16.25 14.40 11.91
C GLU A 182 -16.89 14.42 10.52
N ARG A 183 -16.41 15.30 9.63
CA ARG A 183 -16.83 15.37 8.22
C ARG A 183 -16.04 14.45 7.29
N ILE A 184 -14.80 14.11 7.64
CA ILE A 184 -13.93 13.24 6.86
C ILE A 184 -14.11 11.78 7.24
N LEU A 185 -14.40 11.51 8.54
CA LEU A 185 -14.59 10.18 9.11
C LEU A 185 -15.68 9.33 8.44
N PRO A 186 -16.86 9.84 8.10
CA PRO A 186 -17.82 9.00 7.40
C PRO A 186 -17.88 9.37 5.92
N SER A 187 -17.47 8.53 5.04
CA SER A 187 -17.97 8.42 3.66
C SER A 187 -17.44 9.36 2.57
N HIS A 188 -16.51 10.26 2.79
CA HIS A 188 -16.17 11.26 1.76
C HIS A 188 -14.76 11.20 1.18
N ALA A 189 -13.81 10.49 1.77
CA ALA A 189 -12.54 10.25 1.11
C ALA A 189 -12.72 9.12 0.10
N ASP A 190 -12.81 9.48 -1.16
CA ASP A 190 -12.76 8.54 -2.28
C ASP A 190 -11.29 8.32 -2.64
N TYR A 191 -10.82 7.09 -2.49
CA TYR A 191 -9.46 6.72 -2.88
C TYR A 191 -9.32 6.53 -4.39
N GLY A 192 -10.34 6.84 -5.16
CA GLY A 192 -10.43 6.56 -6.58
C GLY A 192 -10.92 5.13 -6.86
N LEU A 193 -11.28 4.88 -8.11
CA LEU A 193 -11.77 3.57 -8.58
C LEU A 193 -12.97 3.03 -7.77
N GLY A 194 -13.77 3.93 -7.16
CA GLY A 194 -14.94 3.60 -6.35
C GLY A 194 -14.66 3.02 -4.97
N VAL A 195 -13.40 3.10 -4.48
CA VAL A 195 -13.02 2.64 -3.15
C VAL A 195 -13.16 3.78 -2.14
N LYS A 196 -14.02 3.58 -1.14
CA LYS A 196 -14.24 4.55 -0.06
C LYS A 196 -13.30 4.29 1.11
N ALA A 197 -12.88 5.38 1.77
CA ALA A 197 -12.14 5.31 3.02
C ALA A 197 -12.99 4.69 4.14
N ASN A 198 -12.32 4.03 5.05
CA ASN A 198 -12.88 3.58 6.32
C ASN A 198 -13.03 4.78 7.27
N ASP A 199 -14.01 4.74 8.17
CA ASP A 199 -14.25 5.73 9.20
C ASP A 199 -13.41 5.54 10.48
N ARG A 200 -12.37 4.71 10.40
CA ARG A 200 -11.47 4.38 11.50
C ARG A 200 -10.13 5.11 11.36
N LEU A 201 -9.68 5.71 12.45
CA LEU A 201 -8.41 6.43 12.52
C LEU A 201 -7.41 5.69 13.41
N LEU A 202 -6.19 5.61 12.92
CA LEU A 202 -5.02 5.21 13.69
C LEU A 202 -4.39 6.47 14.28
N VAL A 203 -4.26 6.52 15.60
CA VAL A 203 -3.56 7.57 16.34
C VAL A 203 -2.25 6.99 16.84
N GLU A 204 -1.13 7.59 16.47
CA GLU A 204 0.20 7.10 16.80
C GLU A 204 1.04 8.18 17.45
N ARG A 205 1.95 7.79 18.35
CA ARG A 205 2.97 8.71 18.81
C ARG A 205 3.82 9.18 17.63
N TYR A 206 3.95 10.51 17.47
CA TYR A 206 4.75 11.06 16.39
C TYR A 206 6.22 10.73 16.56
N MET A 207 6.83 10.22 15.51
CA MET A 207 8.24 9.81 15.47
C MET A 207 9.08 10.89 14.80
N LYS A 208 10.29 11.12 15.33
CA LYS A 208 11.31 11.98 14.71
C LYS A 208 12.50 11.12 14.33
N GLY A 209 13.09 11.39 13.16
CA GLY A 209 14.22 10.65 12.64
C GLY A 209 14.31 10.77 11.12
N ASP A 210 15.12 9.91 10.51
CA ASP A 210 15.28 9.83 9.06
C ASP A 210 14.21 8.93 8.47
N PHE A 211 13.51 9.42 7.45
CA PHE A 211 12.49 8.65 6.74
C PHE A 211 13.15 7.74 5.70
N LEU A 212 13.01 6.45 5.87
CA LEU A 212 13.55 5.43 4.98
C LEU A 212 12.44 4.60 4.35
N GLY A 213 12.67 4.18 3.12
CA GLY A 213 11.92 3.12 2.45
C GLY A 213 12.84 1.92 2.24
N CYS A 214 12.42 0.73 2.62
CA CYS A 214 13.17 -0.49 2.42
C CYS A 214 12.44 -1.37 1.40
N ASP A 215 13.07 -1.60 0.26
CA ASP A 215 12.54 -2.50 -0.75
C ASP A 215 12.99 -3.92 -0.47
N THR A 216 12.05 -4.84 -0.36
CA THR A 216 12.33 -6.26 -0.15
C THR A 216 11.67 -7.12 -1.21
N PHE A 217 12.15 -8.35 -1.35
CA PHE A 217 11.50 -9.39 -2.13
C PHE A 217 11.44 -10.68 -1.31
N THR A 218 10.28 -11.32 -1.32
CA THR A 218 10.02 -12.54 -0.56
C THR A 218 9.64 -13.68 -1.50
N ILE A 219 10.24 -14.84 -1.28
CA ILE A 219 9.88 -16.10 -1.97
C ILE A 219 9.74 -17.20 -0.92
N ASN A 220 8.54 -17.78 -0.81
CA ASN A 220 8.23 -18.84 0.15
C ASN A 220 8.60 -18.47 1.60
N GLY A 221 8.31 -17.21 2.00
CA GLY A 221 8.64 -16.70 3.31
C GLY A 221 10.13 -16.39 3.54
N GLN A 222 10.99 -16.54 2.54
CA GLN A 222 12.38 -16.11 2.63
C GLN A 222 12.51 -14.67 2.12
N HIS A 223 12.90 -13.78 3.00
CA HIS A 223 13.00 -12.34 2.73
C HIS A 223 14.40 -11.95 2.27
N THR A 224 14.47 -11.01 1.36
CA THR A 224 15.72 -10.40 0.90
C THR A 224 15.53 -8.89 0.83
N LEU A 225 16.38 -8.12 1.50
CA LEU A 225 16.41 -6.67 1.34
C LEU A 225 17.12 -6.34 0.02
N LEU A 226 16.42 -5.67 -0.90
CA LEU A 226 16.98 -5.26 -2.20
C LEU A 226 17.81 -3.99 -2.05
N GLY A 227 17.35 -3.06 -1.22
CA GLY A 227 18.04 -1.82 -0.93
C GLY A 227 17.20 -0.88 -0.09
N VAL A 228 17.75 0.28 0.18
CA VAL A 228 17.17 1.33 1.03
C VAL A 228 16.97 2.60 0.22
N ASN A 229 15.76 3.13 0.25
CA ASN A 229 15.41 4.45 -0.28
C ASN A 229 15.51 5.47 0.87
N GLU A 230 16.48 6.35 0.81
CA GLU A 230 16.54 7.49 1.71
C GLU A 230 15.64 8.60 1.15
N LYS A 231 14.64 9.01 1.93
CA LYS A 231 13.61 9.95 1.47
C LYS A 231 13.88 11.34 2.02
N LEU A 232 14.01 12.31 1.10
CA LEU A 232 14.07 13.72 1.44
C LEU A 232 12.64 14.28 1.45
N MET A 233 12.22 14.78 2.60
CA MET A 233 10.87 15.31 2.78
C MET A 233 10.83 16.83 2.65
N PHE A 234 9.69 17.37 2.20
CA PHE A 234 9.40 18.78 2.44
C PHE A 234 9.17 19.02 3.94
N PRO A 235 9.48 20.23 4.43
CA PRO A 235 9.25 20.53 5.85
C PRO A 235 7.75 20.49 6.19
N PRO A 236 7.42 20.20 7.48
CA PRO A 236 6.04 20.26 7.95
C PRO A 236 5.33 21.57 7.57
N PRO A 237 4.01 21.56 7.34
CA PRO A 237 3.08 20.43 7.53
C PRO A 237 2.97 19.48 6.33
N SER A 238 3.86 19.58 5.35
CA SER A 238 3.85 18.71 4.19
C SER A 238 4.42 17.33 4.52
N PHE A 239 3.75 16.28 4.01
CA PHE A 239 4.27 14.91 3.99
C PHE A 239 4.70 14.48 2.59
N ALA A 240 4.86 15.46 1.68
CA ALA A 240 5.31 15.20 0.32
C ALA A 240 6.82 14.89 0.31
N ILE A 241 7.17 13.92 -0.52
CA ILE A 241 8.56 13.55 -0.77
C ILE A 241 9.11 14.56 -1.78
N LYS A 242 10.26 15.15 -1.44
CA LYS A 242 10.99 16.07 -2.31
C LYS A 242 11.89 15.33 -3.30
N GLY A 243 12.36 14.14 -2.90
CA GLY A 243 13.26 13.30 -3.67
C GLY A 243 13.84 12.20 -2.79
N GLY A 244 14.74 11.40 -3.32
CA GLY A 244 15.40 10.36 -2.55
C GLY A 244 16.54 9.71 -3.33
N CYS A 245 17.32 8.88 -2.65
CA CYS A 245 18.38 8.09 -3.21
C CYS A 245 18.18 6.63 -2.86
N PHE A 246 18.40 5.73 -3.81
CA PHE A 246 18.37 4.29 -3.59
C PHE A 246 19.79 3.74 -3.35
N TRP A 247 19.97 3.06 -2.23
CA TRP A 247 21.23 2.46 -1.81
C TRP A 247 21.12 0.93 -1.76
N PRO A 248 21.62 0.20 -2.76
CA PRO A 248 21.60 -1.28 -2.74
C PRO A 248 22.43 -1.86 -1.58
N ASN A 249 23.49 -1.16 -1.17
CA ASN A 249 24.42 -1.57 -0.13
C ASN A 249 24.46 -0.55 1.02
N ASP A 250 23.30 -0.28 1.62
CA ASP A 250 23.19 0.65 2.74
C ASP A 250 23.96 0.10 3.97
N PRO A 251 24.75 0.93 4.67
CA PRO A 251 25.51 0.49 5.85
C PRO A 251 24.62 0.07 7.02
N ARG A 252 23.34 0.45 7.04
CA ARG A 252 22.35 0.07 8.07
C ARG A 252 21.68 -1.27 7.79
N ARG A 253 22.07 -1.97 6.71
CA ARG A 253 21.42 -3.17 6.21
C ARG A 253 21.12 -4.19 7.30
N ASP A 254 22.11 -4.58 8.09
CA ASP A 254 21.96 -5.63 9.13
C ASP A 254 20.92 -5.24 10.19
N VAL A 255 20.91 -3.98 10.59
CA VAL A 255 19.93 -3.45 11.57
C VAL A 255 18.52 -3.42 10.98
N LEU A 256 18.41 -3.06 9.70
CA LEU A 256 17.14 -3.00 9.00
C LEU A 256 16.56 -4.40 8.74
N GLU A 257 17.37 -5.35 8.28
CA GLU A 257 16.97 -6.75 8.10
C GLU A 257 16.52 -7.38 9.43
N ALA A 258 17.28 -7.18 10.50
CA ALA A 258 16.93 -7.67 11.83
C ALA A 258 15.60 -7.12 12.37
N TYR A 259 15.20 -5.94 11.91
CA TYR A 259 13.92 -5.33 12.27
C TYR A 259 12.76 -5.73 11.32
N ILE A 260 13.00 -5.71 10.00
CA ILE A 260 11.98 -5.87 8.97
C ILE A 260 11.55 -7.33 8.82
N PHE A 261 12.49 -8.29 8.81
CA PHE A 261 12.16 -9.68 8.50
C PHE A 261 11.21 -10.31 9.53
N PRO A 262 11.39 -10.12 10.86
CA PRO A 262 10.39 -10.55 11.83
C PRO A 262 9.00 -9.90 11.65
N ILE A 263 8.94 -8.66 11.14
CA ILE A 263 7.68 -7.99 10.83
C ILE A 263 6.99 -8.67 9.65
N LEU A 264 7.72 -8.98 8.57
CA LEU A 264 7.19 -9.69 7.42
C LEU A 264 6.70 -11.09 7.78
N ASP A 265 7.44 -11.81 8.64
CA ASP A 265 7.02 -13.10 9.21
C ASP A 265 5.72 -12.96 10.01
N ALA A 266 5.63 -11.97 10.89
CA ALA A 266 4.47 -11.74 11.74
C ALA A 266 3.20 -11.44 10.94
N VAL A 267 3.30 -10.72 9.82
CA VAL A 267 2.16 -10.42 8.95
C VAL A 267 1.90 -11.54 7.93
N GLY A 268 2.69 -12.61 7.92
CA GLY A 268 2.55 -13.77 7.03
C GLY A 268 2.85 -13.44 5.57
N PHE A 269 3.80 -12.54 5.31
CA PHE A 269 4.17 -12.17 3.95
C PHE A 269 5.03 -13.26 3.31
N ASP A 270 4.47 -14.00 2.35
CA ASP A 270 5.07 -15.23 1.81
C ASP A 270 5.59 -15.11 0.38
N LEU A 271 5.08 -14.14 -0.39
CA LEU A 271 5.45 -13.96 -1.80
C LEU A 271 5.27 -12.52 -2.28
N GLY A 272 6.27 -12.01 -2.96
CA GLY A 272 6.21 -10.74 -3.68
C GLY A 272 7.19 -9.69 -3.22
N ALA A 273 7.06 -8.50 -3.77
CA ALA A 273 7.84 -7.33 -3.39
C ALA A 273 7.13 -6.52 -2.30
N THR A 274 7.89 -5.90 -1.41
CA THR A 274 7.36 -4.87 -0.48
C THR A 274 8.23 -3.63 -0.49
N HIS A 275 7.58 -2.50 -0.30
CA HIS A 275 8.19 -1.23 0.09
C HIS A 275 7.78 -0.93 1.53
N ILE A 276 8.71 -1.03 2.46
CA ILE A 276 8.47 -0.85 3.89
C ILE A 276 8.95 0.53 4.30
N GLU A 277 8.05 1.36 4.75
CA GLU A 277 8.36 2.71 5.24
C GLU A 277 8.69 2.68 6.72
N LEU A 278 9.81 3.29 7.07
CA LEU A 278 10.37 3.31 8.41
C LEU A 278 10.80 4.72 8.81
N MET A 279 10.70 5.01 10.10
CA MET A 279 11.41 6.12 10.72
C MET A 279 12.65 5.58 11.46
N MET A 280 13.85 5.98 11.06
CA MET A 280 15.07 5.68 11.80
C MET A 280 15.19 6.69 12.93
N THR A 281 14.80 6.29 14.13
CA THR A 281 14.85 7.12 15.33
C THR A 281 16.13 6.87 16.12
N ASP A 282 16.40 7.67 17.16
CA ASP A 282 17.52 7.44 18.10
C ASP A 282 17.43 6.08 18.81
N GLU A 283 16.20 5.52 18.92
CA GLU A 283 15.96 4.19 19.49
C GLU A 283 16.09 3.06 18.45
N GLY A 284 16.34 3.39 17.18
CA GLY A 284 16.41 2.49 16.01
C GLY A 284 15.16 2.54 15.14
N PRO A 285 15.02 1.61 14.17
CA PRO A 285 13.96 1.66 13.18
C PRO A 285 12.58 1.43 13.80
N GLN A 286 11.59 2.18 13.30
CA GLN A 286 10.19 2.11 13.72
C GLN A 286 9.29 2.06 12.47
N LEU A 287 8.37 1.11 12.40
CA LEU A 287 7.50 0.91 11.25
C LEU A 287 6.52 2.07 11.05
N ILE A 288 6.46 2.61 9.84
CA ILE A 288 5.41 3.53 9.38
C ILE A 288 4.32 2.73 8.66
N GLU A 289 4.70 1.99 7.60
CA GLU A 289 3.76 1.26 6.75
C GLU A 289 4.46 0.15 5.96
N ILE A 290 3.69 -0.88 5.56
CA ILE A 290 4.12 -1.94 4.65
C ILE A 290 3.27 -1.84 3.38
N ASN A 291 3.90 -1.53 2.26
CA ASN A 291 3.27 -1.51 0.95
C ASN A 291 3.69 -2.77 0.19
N PRO A 292 2.75 -3.67 -0.18
CA PRO A 292 3.07 -4.95 -0.84
C PRO A 292 3.34 -4.77 -2.35
N ARG A 293 4.21 -3.85 -2.68
CA ARG A 293 4.73 -3.50 -3.99
C ARG A 293 6.06 -2.77 -3.83
N LEU A 294 6.83 -2.61 -4.88
CA LEU A 294 7.99 -1.72 -4.87
C LEU A 294 7.54 -0.25 -4.82
N VAL A 295 8.47 0.60 -4.47
CA VAL A 295 8.23 2.05 -4.52
C VAL A 295 7.88 2.47 -5.94
N ASN A 296 6.81 3.26 -6.06
CA ASN A 296 6.45 3.91 -7.32
C ASN A 296 6.96 5.35 -7.28
N GLN A 297 8.28 5.54 -7.46
CA GLN A 297 8.93 6.84 -7.48
C GLN A 297 10.00 6.87 -8.56
N GLU A 298 10.06 8.00 -9.29
CA GLU A 298 11.24 8.34 -10.08
C GLU A 298 12.42 8.53 -9.13
N VAL A 299 13.29 7.54 -9.05
CA VAL A 299 14.53 7.61 -8.32
C VAL A 299 15.51 8.39 -9.18
N CYS A 300 16.00 9.53 -8.74
CA CYS A 300 17.17 10.15 -9.35
C CYS A 300 18.37 9.20 -9.14
N LEU A 301 18.76 8.52 -10.20
CA LEU A 301 19.99 7.74 -10.27
C LEU A 301 21.15 8.70 -10.61
N ASP A 302 21.42 9.68 -9.77
CA ASP A 302 22.62 10.49 -9.85
C ASP A 302 23.62 9.97 -8.82
N GLY A 303 24.50 9.12 -9.31
CA GLY A 303 25.66 8.62 -8.59
C GLY A 303 26.93 8.85 -9.37
#